data_e9ac8abb7e38f8f310b244fe1f8707be
#
_entry.id   e9ac8abb7e38f8f310b244fe1f8707be
#
_cell.length_a   1.000
_cell.length_b   1.000
_cell.length_c   1.000
_cell.angle_alpha   90.00
_cell.angle_beta   90.00
_cell.angle_gamma   90.00
#
_symmetry.space_group_name_H-M   'P 1'
#
loop_
_entity.id
_entity.type
_entity.pdbx_description
1 polymer ?
#
loop_
_entity_poly.entity_id
_entity_poly.type
_entity_poly.pdbx_seq_one_letter_code
_entity_poly.pdbx_strand_id
1 'polypeptide(L)'
;GAQKALISILETINYEKYDDQVFKLYIHCQKKKQNEIIEQFGCFNLAFEDDYDLIEIRNKYHSKASGLKAILTRLEIETENTYFFGDGFNDVEIFNMVGHPYVMENAAPELYQYGTICQPVEADGAYLKVMEILAEENL
;
A
#
# COMPACT_ATOMS: atom_id res chain seq x y z
N GLY A 1 6.64 -29.83 2.62
CA GLY A 1 6.86 -28.62 3.34
C GLY A 1 5.92 -27.51 2.85
N ALA A 2 6.21 -26.26 3.18
CA ALA A 2 5.42 -25.09 2.82
C ALA A 2 5.14 -24.97 1.30
N GLN A 3 6.09 -25.36 0.48
CA GLN A 3 5.98 -25.40 -0.98
C GLN A 3 4.83 -26.30 -1.46
N LYS A 4 4.69 -27.50 -0.85
CA LYS A 4 3.58 -28.41 -1.16
C LYS A 4 2.24 -27.88 -0.67
N ALA A 5 2.21 -27.19 0.47
CA ALA A 5 0.99 -26.57 1.00
C ALA A 5 0.55 -25.39 0.13
N LEU A 6 1.49 -24.57 -0.32
CA LEU A 6 1.20 -23.44 -1.22
C LEU A 6 0.70 -23.91 -2.59
N ILE A 7 1.39 -24.88 -3.20
CA ILE A 7 0.96 -25.51 -4.44
C ILE A 7 -0.43 -26.15 -4.26
N SER A 8 -0.68 -26.81 -3.14
CA SER A 8 -1.98 -27.40 -2.82
C SER A 8 -3.08 -26.36 -2.65
N ILE A 9 -2.79 -25.21 -2.04
CA ILE A 9 -3.74 -24.09 -1.95
C ILE A 9 -3.98 -23.49 -3.34
N LEU A 10 -2.94 -23.33 -4.13
CA LEU A 10 -3.03 -22.82 -5.48
C LEU A 10 -3.74 -23.81 -6.43
N GLU A 11 -3.53 -25.11 -6.25
CA GLU A 11 -4.25 -26.16 -7.00
C GLU A 11 -5.71 -26.31 -6.56
N THR A 12 -6.06 -25.92 -5.33
CA THR A 12 -7.43 -25.96 -4.81
C THR A 12 -8.23 -24.73 -5.25
N ILE A 13 -7.56 -23.61 -5.55
CA ILE A 13 -8.18 -22.44 -6.16
C ILE A 13 -8.24 -22.72 -7.67
N ASN A 14 -9.43 -22.95 -8.19
CA ASN A 14 -9.62 -23.07 -9.65
C ASN A 14 -9.37 -21.70 -10.29
N TYR A 15 -8.10 -21.44 -10.66
CA TYR A 15 -7.61 -20.19 -11.23
C TYR A 15 -8.44 -19.73 -12.44
N GLU A 16 -8.82 -20.66 -13.32
CA GLU A 16 -9.60 -20.36 -14.51
C GLU A 16 -10.96 -19.76 -14.17
N LYS A 17 -11.47 -20.07 -12.97
CA LYS A 17 -12.77 -19.56 -12.49
C LYS A 17 -12.68 -18.21 -11.77
N TYR A 18 -11.49 -17.85 -11.23
CA TYR A 18 -11.32 -16.68 -10.36
C TYR A 18 -10.28 -15.67 -10.86
N ASP A 19 -9.70 -15.91 -12.05
CA ASP A 19 -8.58 -15.12 -12.58
C ASP A 19 -8.89 -13.61 -12.61
N ASP A 20 -10.09 -13.23 -12.98
CA ASP A 20 -10.54 -11.83 -13.02
C ASP A 20 -11.05 -11.30 -11.66
N GLN A 21 -11.06 -12.13 -10.61
CA GLN A 21 -11.65 -11.78 -9.30
C GLN A 21 -10.67 -11.76 -8.14
N VAL A 22 -9.44 -12.25 -8.32
CA VAL A 22 -8.42 -12.25 -7.26
C VAL A 22 -7.60 -10.98 -7.37
N PHE A 23 -7.85 -10.01 -6.48
CA PHE A 23 -7.11 -8.76 -6.41
C PHE A 23 -5.81 -8.91 -5.66
N LYS A 24 -5.80 -9.73 -4.60
CA LYS A 24 -4.63 -9.97 -3.76
C LYS A 24 -4.75 -11.29 -3.01
N LEU A 25 -3.59 -11.81 -2.63
CA LEU A 25 -3.44 -13.02 -1.83
C LEU A 25 -2.61 -12.69 -0.59
N TYR A 26 -3.04 -13.18 0.57
CA TYR A 26 -2.27 -13.10 1.82
C TYR A 26 -1.72 -14.48 2.18
N ILE A 27 -0.43 -14.52 2.54
CA ILE A 27 0.24 -15.73 2.96
C ILE A 27 0.88 -15.51 4.33
N HIS A 28 0.53 -16.34 5.31
CA HIS A 28 1.28 -16.41 6.56
C HIS A 28 2.63 -17.09 6.32
N CYS A 29 3.71 -16.34 6.52
CA CYS A 29 5.06 -16.81 6.24
C CYS A 29 6.06 -16.25 7.25
N GLN A 30 6.65 -17.16 8.06
CA GLN A 30 7.71 -16.75 8.97
C GLN A 30 8.85 -16.05 8.23
N LYS A 31 9.41 -14.99 8.81
CA LYS A 31 10.47 -14.13 8.22
C LYS A 31 11.61 -14.92 7.56
N LYS A 32 12.06 -16.02 8.19
CA LYS A 32 13.12 -16.89 7.64
C LYS A 32 12.80 -17.58 6.30
N LYS A 33 11.52 -17.61 5.90
CA LYS A 33 11.05 -18.20 4.63
C LYS A 33 10.65 -17.17 3.58
N GLN A 34 10.73 -15.89 3.88
CA GLN A 34 10.34 -14.83 2.97
C GLN A 34 11.16 -14.88 1.66
N ASN A 35 12.47 -15.18 1.74
CA ASN A 35 13.31 -15.29 0.55
C ASN A 35 12.84 -16.38 -0.42
N GLU A 36 12.34 -17.52 0.09
CA GLU A 36 11.79 -18.58 -0.76
C GLU A 36 10.53 -18.10 -1.51
N ILE A 37 9.71 -17.28 -0.85
CA ILE A 37 8.52 -16.68 -1.46
C ILE A 37 8.92 -15.62 -2.51
N ILE A 38 9.91 -14.78 -2.22
CA ILE A 38 10.43 -13.78 -3.17
C ILE A 38 10.95 -14.48 -4.43
N GLU A 39 11.72 -15.56 -4.31
CA GLU A 39 12.23 -16.30 -5.45
C GLU A 39 11.11 -16.89 -6.32
N GLN A 40 10.02 -17.36 -5.71
CA GLN A 40 8.92 -17.98 -6.45
C GLN A 40 7.92 -16.98 -7.04
N PHE A 41 7.67 -15.90 -6.32
CA PHE A 41 6.62 -14.92 -6.65
C PHE A 41 7.16 -13.53 -6.97
N GLY A 42 8.47 -13.36 -7.18
CA GLY A 42 9.10 -12.07 -7.49
C GLY A 42 8.62 -11.40 -8.78
N CYS A 43 7.84 -12.11 -9.61
CA CYS A 43 7.15 -11.51 -10.76
C CYS A 43 5.88 -10.72 -10.36
N PHE A 44 5.41 -10.86 -9.11
CA PHE A 44 4.30 -10.12 -8.54
C PHE A 44 4.81 -8.96 -7.67
N ASN A 45 3.91 -8.09 -7.26
CA ASN A 45 4.20 -7.09 -6.25
C ASN A 45 4.01 -7.73 -4.87
N LEU A 46 5.06 -7.72 -4.05
CA LEU A 46 5.08 -8.31 -2.71
C LEU A 46 5.19 -7.20 -1.67
N ALA A 47 4.31 -7.23 -0.67
CA ALA A 47 4.42 -6.40 0.51
C ALA A 47 4.54 -7.30 1.76
N PHE A 48 5.47 -6.96 2.66
CA PHE A 48 5.75 -7.71 3.88
C PHE A 48 5.22 -6.92 5.07
N GLU A 49 4.41 -7.59 5.89
CA GLU A 49 3.92 -7.06 7.16
C GLU A 49 4.59 -7.86 8.28
N ASP A 50 5.76 -7.40 8.70
CA ASP A 50 6.66 -8.11 9.62
C ASP A 50 6.00 -8.43 10.98
N ASP A 51 5.13 -7.54 11.48
CA ASP A 51 4.45 -7.71 12.77
C ASP A 51 3.44 -8.87 12.77
N TYR A 52 3.01 -9.30 11.61
CA TYR A 52 1.99 -10.36 11.45
C TYR A 52 2.51 -11.61 10.75
N ASP A 53 3.81 -11.71 10.46
CA ASP A 53 4.36 -12.79 9.62
C ASP A 53 3.56 -12.97 8.32
N LEU A 54 3.15 -11.86 7.70
CA LEU A 54 2.23 -11.84 6.58
C LEU A 54 2.90 -11.31 5.32
N ILE A 55 2.64 -11.96 4.20
CA ILE A 55 3.03 -11.49 2.88
C ILE A 55 1.76 -11.24 2.08
N GLU A 56 1.61 -10.02 1.60
CA GLU A 56 0.61 -9.68 0.60
C GLU A 56 1.21 -9.81 -0.80
N ILE A 57 0.56 -10.60 -1.66
CA ILE A 57 0.92 -10.78 -3.06
C ILE A 57 -0.14 -10.11 -3.92
N ARG A 58 0.29 -9.19 -4.78
CA ARG A 58 -0.57 -8.44 -5.70
C ARG A 58 -0.08 -8.57 -7.13
N ASN A 59 -0.96 -8.33 -8.08
CA ASN A 59 -0.54 -8.12 -9.46
C ASN A 59 0.46 -6.97 -9.54
N LYS A 60 1.58 -7.15 -10.25
CA LYS A 60 2.66 -6.16 -10.33
C LYS A 60 2.24 -4.80 -10.94
N TYR A 61 1.13 -4.78 -11.67
CA TYR A 61 0.60 -3.57 -12.28
C TYR A 61 -0.42 -2.84 -11.40
N HIS A 62 -0.78 -3.43 -10.26
CA HIS A 62 -1.75 -2.86 -9.33
C HIS A 62 -1.06 -2.47 -8.03
N SER A 63 -0.95 -1.17 -7.81
CA SER A 63 -0.52 -0.56 -6.56
C SER A 63 -1.57 0.45 -6.09
N LYS A 64 -1.46 0.93 -4.85
CA LYS A 64 -2.28 2.06 -4.39
C LYS A 64 -2.11 3.27 -5.31
N ALA A 65 -0.88 3.53 -5.76
CA ALA A 65 -0.57 4.65 -6.64
C ALA A 65 -1.19 4.50 -8.03
N SER A 66 -1.14 3.29 -8.63
CA SER A 66 -1.79 3.05 -9.93
C SER A 66 -3.30 3.23 -9.84
N GLY A 67 -3.92 2.80 -8.74
CA GLY A 67 -5.34 3.00 -8.48
C GLY A 67 -5.70 4.48 -8.30
N LEU A 68 -4.94 5.21 -7.49
CA LEU A 68 -5.12 6.65 -7.31
C LEU A 68 -4.96 7.40 -8.64
N LYS A 69 -3.91 7.10 -9.40
CA LYS A 69 -3.69 7.71 -10.71
C LYS A 69 -4.87 7.51 -11.67
N ALA A 70 -5.44 6.31 -11.70
CA ALA A 70 -6.62 6.04 -12.53
C ALA A 70 -7.84 6.88 -12.09
N ILE A 71 -8.06 7.06 -10.79
CA ILE A 71 -9.13 7.90 -10.24
C ILE A 71 -8.89 9.37 -10.60
N LEU A 72 -7.70 9.91 -10.34
CA LEU A 72 -7.36 11.30 -10.63
C LEU A 72 -7.51 11.62 -12.13
N THR A 73 -7.01 10.71 -12.99
CA THR A 73 -7.18 10.85 -14.45
C THR A 73 -8.66 10.91 -14.84
N ARG A 74 -9.50 10.06 -14.26
CA ARG A 74 -10.94 10.01 -14.56
C ARG A 74 -11.66 11.26 -14.08
N LEU A 75 -11.20 11.86 -12.99
CA LEU A 75 -11.78 13.08 -12.40
C LEU A 75 -11.14 14.36 -12.96
N GLU A 76 -10.15 14.23 -13.85
CA GLU A 76 -9.39 15.37 -14.42
C GLU A 76 -8.72 16.22 -13.33
N ILE A 77 -8.24 15.56 -12.25
CA ILE A 77 -7.51 16.18 -11.14
C ILE A 77 -6.01 15.94 -11.35
N GLU A 78 -5.23 17.02 -11.32
CA GLU A 78 -3.78 16.94 -11.38
C GLU A 78 -3.20 16.42 -10.06
N THR A 79 -2.14 15.62 -10.13
CA THR A 79 -1.48 15.03 -8.95
C THR A 79 -0.94 16.10 -8.00
N GLU A 80 -0.50 17.23 -8.53
CA GLU A 80 0.01 18.40 -7.79
C GLU A 80 -1.04 19.02 -6.85
N ASN A 81 -2.31 18.86 -7.17
CA ASN A 81 -3.44 19.37 -6.38
C ASN A 81 -4.01 18.32 -5.42
N THR A 82 -3.28 17.23 -5.20
CA THR A 82 -3.75 16.10 -4.38
C THR A 82 -3.02 16.07 -3.05
N TYR A 83 -3.81 16.01 -1.97
CA TYR A 83 -3.35 15.80 -0.60
C TYR A 83 -3.46 14.31 -0.27
N PHE A 84 -2.39 13.73 0.24
CA PHE A 84 -2.38 12.31 0.60
C PHE A 84 -1.79 12.10 1.99
N PHE A 85 -2.48 11.31 2.81
CA PHE A 85 -2.07 10.93 4.15
C PHE A 85 -1.78 9.43 4.20
N GLY A 86 -0.63 9.04 4.74
CA GLY A 86 -0.22 7.64 4.80
C GLY A 86 0.79 7.36 5.91
N ASP A 87 0.96 6.08 6.24
CA ASP A 87 1.84 5.62 7.31
C ASP A 87 2.63 4.36 6.94
N GLY A 88 2.37 3.76 5.77
CA GLY A 88 2.95 2.49 5.34
C GLY A 88 3.97 2.61 4.20
N PHE A 89 4.87 1.63 4.10
CA PHE A 89 5.82 1.53 2.98
C PHE A 89 5.13 1.36 1.63
N ASN A 90 3.90 0.83 1.62
CA ASN A 90 3.08 0.72 0.42
C ASN A 90 2.49 2.05 -0.06
N ASP A 91 2.70 3.13 0.69
CA ASP A 91 2.30 4.51 0.37
C ASP A 91 3.42 5.33 -0.30
N VAL A 92 4.68 4.83 -0.26
CA VAL A 92 5.85 5.55 -0.79
C VAL A 92 5.68 5.99 -2.24
N GLU A 93 5.09 5.13 -3.07
CA GLU A 93 4.83 5.46 -4.48
C GLU A 93 3.86 6.64 -4.62
N ILE A 94 2.85 6.72 -3.74
CA ILE A 94 1.90 7.85 -3.72
C ILE A 94 2.57 9.11 -3.21
N PHE A 95 3.34 9.04 -2.11
CA PHE A 95 4.06 10.20 -1.58
C PHE A 95 4.93 10.88 -2.65
N ASN A 96 5.58 10.08 -3.52
CA ASN A 96 6.39 10.61 -4.61
C ASN A 96 5.57 11.12 -5.81
N MET A 97 4.27 10.87 -5.85
CA MET A 97 3.40 11.21 -6.98
C MET A 97 2.57 12.46 -6.74
N VAL A 98 2.17 12.72 -5.51
CA VAL A 98 1.24 13.81 -5.17
C VAL A 98 1.96 15.10 -4.80
N GLY A 99 1.28 16.24 -4.97
CA GLY A 99 1.83 17.55 -4.62
C GLY A 99 1.91 17.82 -3.11
N HIS A 100 1.02 17.21 -2.33
CA HIS A 100 0.91 17.45 -0.88
C HIS A 100 0.93 16.15 -0.08
N PRO A 101 2.11 15.49 0.06
CA PRO A 101 2.24 14.27 0.86
C PRO A 101 2.34 14.59 2.35
N TYR A 102 1.55 13.89 3.17
CA TYR A 102 1.58 13.94 4.63
C TYR A 102 1.84 12.57 5.20
N VAL A 103 2.88 12.47 6.03
CA VAL A 103 3.25 11.23 6.72
C VAL A 103 2.77 11.29 8.16
N MET A 104 2.05 10.26 8.59
CA MET A 104 1.55 10.18 9.96
C MET A 104 2.71 9.96 10.93
N GLU A 105 2.68 10.59 12.12
CA GLU A 105 3.76 10.50 13.12
C GLU A 105 3.97 9.07 13.66
N ASN A 106 2.95 8.22 13.61
CA ASN A 106 3.06 6.81 13.96
C ASN A 106 3.70 5.93 12.87
N ALA A 107 4.06 6.50 11.71
CA ALA A 107 4.77 5.79 10.67
C ALA A 107 6.22 5.46 11.06
N ALA A 108 6.82 4.51 10.35
CA ALA A 108 8.24 4.22 10.49
C ALA A 108 9.07 5.48 10.15
N PRO A 109 10.13 5.81 10.94
CA PRO A 109 10.94 7.03 10.75
C PRO A 109 11.53 7.18 9.35
N GLU A 110 11.77 6.07 8.66
CA GLU A 110 12.28 6.03 7.29
C GLU A 110 11.30 6.66 6.28
N LEU A 111 10.02 6.75 6.64
CA LEU A 111 8.99 7.36 5.79
C LEU A 111 8.93 8.88 5.92
N TYR A 112 9.47 9.47 6.97
CA TYR A 112 9.39 10.93 7.22
C TYR A 112 10.06 11.78 6.13
N GLN A 113 10.98 11.21 5.37
CA GLN A 113 11.62 11.88 4.23
C GLN A 113 10.68 12.16 3.04
N TYR A 114 9.51 11.51 2.99
CA TYR A 114 8.61 11.55 1.84
C TYR A 114 7.53 12.63 1.93
N GLY A 115 7.35 13.27 3.08
CA GLY A 115 6.29 14.29 3.23
C GLY A 115 6.35 15.07 4.52
N THR A 116 5.40 15.96 4.69
CA THR A 116 5.22 16.72 5.93
C THR A 116 4.67 15.81 7.03
N ILE A 117 5.30 15.79 8.20
CA ILE A 117 4.83 14.99 9.32
C ILE A 117 3.58 15.64 9.92
N CYS A 118 2.52 14.88 10.11
CA CYS A 118 1.32 15.28 10.82
C CYS A 118 1.07 14.37 12.03
N GLN A 119 0.18 14.79 12.92
CA GLN A 119 -0.13 14.05 14.15
C GLN A 119 -0.54 12.61 13.86
N PRO A 120 -0.36 11.68 14.82
CA PRO A 120 -0.64 10.27 14.61
C PRO A 120 -2.14 9.99 14.40
N VAL A 121 -2.44 8.80 13.87
CA VAL A 121 -3.82 8.36 13.59
C VAL A 121 -4.67 8.41 14.84
N GLU A 122 -4.14 8.00 16.01
CA GLU A 122 -4.83 7.96 17.30
C GLU A 122 -5.21 9.36 17.83
N ALA A 123 -4.58 10.40 17.31
CA ALA A 123 -4.88 11.80 17.63
C ALA A 123 -5.71 12.51 16.55
N ASP A 124 -6.40 11.77 15.69
CA ASP A 124 -7.15 12.31 14.54
C ASP A 124 -6.29 13.16 13.59
N GLY A 125 -5.01 12.85 13.47
CA GLY A 125 -4.01 13.70 12.81
C GLY A 125 -4.35 14.09 11.37
N ALA A 126 -4.86 13.16 10.57
CA ALA A 126 -5.29 13.46 9.20
C ALA A 126 -6.47 14.46 9.18
N TYR A 127 -7.48 14.26 10.06
CA TYR A 127 -8.62 15.17 10.16
C TYR A 127 -8.19 16.58 10.58
N LEU A 128 -7.37 16.70 11.62
CA LEU A 128 -6.89 17.98 12.12
C LEU A 128 -6.09 18.74 11.04
N LYS A 129 -5.23 18.04 10.30
CA LYS A 129 -4.47 18.65 9.21
C LYS A 129 -5.37 19.09 8.05
N VAL A 130 -6.40 18.32 7.70
CA VAL A 130 -7.39 18.73 6.68
C VAL A 130 -8.12 20.01 7.12
N MET A 131 -8.54 20.10 8.39
CA MET A 131 -9.20 21.31 8.91
C MET A 131 -8.29 22.53 8.90
N GLU A 132 -6.98 22.35 9.19
CA GLU A 132 -5.98 23.42 9.09
C GLU A 132 -5.84 23.91 7.63
N ILE A 133 -5.68 22.99 6.67
CA ILE A 133 -5.58 23.30 5.24
C ILE A 133 -6.80 24.09 4.75
N LEU A 134 -8.00 23.62 5.07
CA LEU A 134 -9.25 24.28 4.68
C LEU A 134 -9.36 25.69 5.28
N ALA A 135 -8.89 25.89 6.51
CA ALA A 135 -8.88 27.20 7.14
C ALA A 135 -7.87 28.17 6.49
N GLU A 136 -6.71 27.66 6.06
CA GLU A 136 -5.67 28.46 5.36
C GLU A 136 -6.10 28.85 3.94
N GLU A 137 -6.81 27.96 3.24
CA GLU A 137 -7.31 28.20 1.89
C GLU A 137 -8.63 28.99 1.85
N ASN A 138 -9.20 29.34 3.01
CA ASN A 138 -10.51 30.03 3.14
C ASN A 138 -11.68 29.28 2.46
N LEU A 139 -11.65 27.94 2.51
CA LEU A 139 -12.67 27.04 1.98
C LEU A 139 -13.68 26.58 3.03
#